data_31eed999381d2c9d3935d4a2192de709
#
_entry.id   31eed999381d2c9d3935d4a2192de709
#
_cell.length_a   1.000
_cell.length_b   1.000
_cell.length_c   1.000
_cell.angle_alpha   90.00
_cell.angle_beta   90.00
_cell.angle_gamma   90.00
#
_symmetry.space_group_name_H-M   'P 1'
#
loop_
_entity.id
_entity.type
_entity.pdbx_description
1 polymer ?
#
loop_
_entity_poly.entity_id
_entity_poly.type
_entity_poly.pdbx_seq_one_letter_code
_entity_poly.pdbx_strand_id
1 'polypeptide(L)'
;MLKQFVKIICDFFEPYNTKIGRWGGEEFVCVCYDNTFDNVKKLAEEVRKKIESESFDSVVKVTCSIGLTELKPDDTSLFAFNRVDSAMYQAKNNGRNQVVIK
;
A
#
# COMPACT_ATOMS: atom_id res chain seq x y z
N MET A 1 -12.94 12.73 2.16
CA MET A 1 -12.51 11.35 2.40
C MET A 1 -11.17 11.03 1.75
N LEU A 2 -11.03 11.27 0.46
CA LEU A 2 -9.77 11.00 -0.25
C LEU A 2 -8.59 11.80 0.32
N LYS A 3 -8.79 13.06 0.65
CA LYS A 3 -7.74 13.90 1.23
C LYS A 3 -7.25 13.35 2.57
N GLN A 4 -8.15 12.89 3.42
CA GLN A 4 -7.79 12.31 4.71
C GLN A 4 -7.03 11.01 4.53
N PHE A 5 -7.45 10.17 3.60
CA PHE A 5 -6.77 8.92 3.25
C PHE A 5 -5.33 9.19 2.79
N VAL A 6 -5.16 10.12 1.86
CA VAL A 6 -3.83 10.48 1.34
C VAL A 6 -2.95 11.05 2.46
N LYS A 7 -3.51 11.87 3.33
CA LYS A 7 -2.76 12.44 4.44
C LYS A 7 -2.26 11.35 5.38
N ILE A 8 -3.08 10.37 5.69
CA ILE A 8 -2.66 9.26 6.55
C ILE A 8 -1.50 8.50 5.91
N ILE A 9 -1.63 8.17 4.62
CA ILE A 9 -0.59 7.45 3.89
C ILE A 9 0.72 8.26 3.89
N CYS A 10 0.66 9.54 3.55
CA CYS A 10 1.86 10.38 3.49
C CYS A 10 2.50 10.56 4.86
N ASP A 11 1.71 10.81 5.90
CA ASP A 11 2.24 10.98 7.25
C ASP A 11 2.90 9.70 7.76
N PHE A 12 2.32 8.56 7.40
CA PHE A 12 2.83 7.26 7.85
C PHE A 12 4.18 6.93 7.21
N PHE A 13 4.35 7.28 5.94
CA PHE A 13 5.57 6.97 5.19
C PHE A 13 6.64 8.06 5.26
N GLU A 14 6.33 9.24 5.78
CA GLU A 14 7.26 10.35 5.84
C GLU A 14 8.59 10.01 6.53
N PRO A 15 8.61 9.27 7.67
CA PRO A 15 9.88 8.94 8.32
C PRO A 15 10.76 7.96 7.54
N TYR A 16 10.25 7.39 6.47
CA TYR A 16 10.94 6.38 5.69
C TYR A 16 11.32 6.95 4.34
N ASN A 17 12.38 6.40 3.74
CA ASN A 17 12.81 6.82 2.41
C ASN A 17 11.88 6.21 1.37
N THR A 18 10.81 6.92 1.04
CA THR A 18 9.77 6.40 0.14
C THR A 18 9.40 7.43 -0.91
N LYS A 19 8.88 6.93 -2.02
CA LYS A 19 8.23 7.75 -3.04
C LYS A 19 6.82 7.22 -3.25
N ILE A 20 5.85 8.12 -3.22
CA ILE A 20 4.43 7.77 -3.33
C ILE A 20 3.89 8.47 -4.55
N GLY A 21 3.23 7.70 -5.41
CA GLY A 21 2.55 8.22 -6.59
C GLY A 21 1.12 7.71 -6.65
N ARG A 22 0.22 8.54 -7.18
CA ARG A 22 -1.14 8.10 -7.45
C ARG A 22 -1.15 7.49 -8.85
N TRP A 23 -1.53 6.23 -8.92
CA TRP A 23 -1.54 5.52 -10.19
C TRP A 23 -2.82 5.78 -10.98
N GLY A 24 -3.94 5.89 -10.32
CA GLY A 24 -5.22 6.16 -10.95
C GLY A 24 -6.35 5.91 -9.99
N GLY A 25 -7.46 6.64 -10.11
CA GLY A 25 -8.59 6.47 -9.25
C GLY A 25 -8.21 6.51 -7.78
N GLU A 26 -8.39 5.39 -7.10
CA GLU A 26 -8.08 5.23 -5.68
C GLU A 26 -6.79 4.43 -5.46
N GLU A 27 -6.01 4.19 -6.50
CA GLU A 27 -4.81 3.37 -6.41
C GLU A 27 -3.56 4.23 -6.25
N PHE A 28 -2.69 3.82 -5.33
CA PHE A 28 -1.42 4.49 -5.04
C PHE A 28 -0.29 3.47 -5.14
N VAL A 29 0.86 3.94 -5.61
CA VAL A 29 2.08 3.13 -5.64
C VAL A 29 3.11 3.78 -4.73
N CYS A 30 3.71 2.98 -3.89
CA CYS A 30 4.75 3.44 -2.98
C CYS A 30 6.01 2.60 -3.20
N VAL A 31 7.15 3.27 -3.40
CA VAL A 31 8.44 2.60 -3.48
C VAL A 31 9.22 2.93 -2.21
N CYS A 32 9.64 1.91 -1.50
CA CYS A 32 10.41 2.05 -0.27
C CYS A 32 11.87 1.73 -0.53
N TYR A 33 12.75 2.68 -0.23
CA TYR A 33 14.19 2.55 -0.42
C TYR A 33 14.87 2.27 0.92
N ASP A 34 15.98 1.56 0.86
CA ASP A 34 16.86 1.37 2.02
C ASP A 34 16.17 0.73 3.22
N ASN A 35 15.19 -0.13 2.96
CA ASN A 35 14.46 -0.85 3.99
C ASN A 35 14.52 -2.35 3.73
N THR A 36 14.50 -3.14 4.80
CA THR A 36 14.35 -4.59 4.64
C THR A 36 12.91 -4.92 4.25
N PHE A 37 12.75 -6.02 3.54
CA PHE A 37 11.43 -6.47 3.14
C PHE A 37 10.53 -6.74 4.36
N ASP A 38 11.11 -7.30 5.42
CA ASP A 38 10.36 -7.55 6.66
C ASP A 38 9.84 -6.26 7.29
N ASN A 39 10.62 -5.20 7.28
CA ASN A 39 10.16 -3.90 7.78
C ASN A 39 9.03 -3.34 6.92
N VAL A 40 9.14 -3.47 5.61
CA VAL A 40 8.09 -2.98 4.70
C VAL A 40 6.81 -3.78 4.88
N LYS A 41 6.90 -5.10 5.11
CA LYS A 41 5.72 -5.92 5.39
C LYS A 41 5.00 -5.44 6.67
N LYS A 42 5.76 -5.17 7.73
CA LYS A 42 5.20 -4.63 8.97
C LYS A 42 4.54 -3.29 8.74
N LEU A 43 5.22 -2.41 8.00
CA LEU A 43 4.72 -1.09 7.69
C LEU A 43 3.40 -1.16 6.91
N ALA A 44 3.31 -2.03 5.91
CA ALA A 44 2.10 -2.22 5.14
C ALA A 44 0.93 -2.67 6.03
N GLU A 45 1.16 -3.61 6.92
CA GLU A 45 0.13 -4.09 7.84
C GLU A 45 -0.30 -2.99 8.82
N GLU A 46 0.64 -2.20 9.30
CA GLU A 46 0.33 -1.08 10.19
C GLU A 46 -0.50 -0.01 9.47
N VAL A 47 -0.18 0.30 8.22
CA VAL A 47 -0.97 1.23 7.41
C VAL A 47 -2.39 0.72 7.24
N ARG A 48 -2.52 -0.56 6.90
CA ARG A 48 -3.84 -1.17 6.73
C ARG A 48 -4.68 -1.05 7.99
N LYS A 49 -4.08 -1.37 9.15
CA LYS A 49 -4.78 -1.27 10.43
C LYS A 49 -5.13 0.16 10.80
N LYS A 50 -4.23 1.09 10.51
CA LYS A 50 -4.47 2.51 10.77
C LYS A 50 -5.66 3.02 9.96
N ILE A 51 -5.71 2.67 8.68
CA ILE A 51 -6.84 3.05 7.82
C ILE A 51 -8.14 2.44 8.35
N GLU A 52 -8.11 1.15 8.69
CA GLU A 52 -9.29 0.46 9.21
C GLU A 52 -9.82 1.10 10.49
N SER A 53 -8.93 1.57 11.35
CA SER A 53 -9.29 2.14 12.64
C SER A 53 -9.73 3.61 12.58
N GLU A 54 -9.47 4.30 11.46
CA GLU A 54 -9.79 5.72 11.34
C GLU A 54 -11.28 5.93 11.03
N SER A 55 -11.81 7.04 11.55
CA SER A 55 -13.16 7.47 11.22
C SER A 55 -13.09 8.47 10.08
N PHE A 56 -13.58 8.08 8.92
CA PHE A 56 -13.68 8.96 7.76
C PHE A 56 -15.09 9.54 7.72
N ASP A 57 -15.20 10.86 7.83
CA ASP A 57 -16.47 11.57 7.82
C ASP A 57 -17.51 10.98 8.78
N SER A 58 -17.06 10.41 9.87
CA SER A 58 -17.80 9.86 11.00
C SER A 58 -18.83 8.76 10.71
N VAL A 59 -19.13 8.45 9.46
CA VAL A 59 -20.15 7.46 9.10
C VAL A 59 -19.69 6.38 8.15
N VAL A 60 -18.51 6.53 7.52
CA VAL A 60 -18.04 5.58 6.52
C VAL A 60 -16.81 4.85 7.03
N LYS A 61 -16.88 3.53 7.05
CA LYS A 61 -15.69 2.70 7.29
C LYS A 61 -14.92 2.55 5.98
N VAL A 62 -13.64 2.85 6.03
CA VAL A 62 -12.74 2.69 4.89
C VAL A 62 -11.69 1.65 5.24
N THR A 63 -11.42 0.77 4.32
CA THR A 63 -10.32 -0.18 4.44
C THR A 63 -9.43 -0.06 3.22
N CYS A 64 -8.25 -0.64 3.28
CA CYS A 64 -7.37 -0.69 2.12
C CYS A 64 -6.88 -2.11 1.85
N SER A 65 -6.69 -2.40 0.56
CA SER A 65 -6.11 -3.64 0.10
C SER A 65 -4.74 -3.31 -0.46
N ILE A 66 -3.73 -4.05 -0.04
CA ILE A 66 -2.35 -3.73 -0.36
C ILE A 66 -1.69 -4.93 -1.02
N GLY A 67 -1.11 -4.70 -2.19
CA GLY A 67 -0.20 -5.66 -2.82
C GLY A 67 1.24 -5.24 -2.51
N LEU A 68 2.07 -6.21 -2.22
CA LEU A 68 3.45 -5.97 -1.85
C LEU A 68 4.38 -6.93 -2.57
N THR A 69 5.49 -6.41 -3.09
CA THR A 69 6.52 -7.22 -3.69
C THR A 69 7.89 -6.64 -3.41
N GLU A 70 8.89 -7.50 -3.37
CA GLU A 70 10.27 -7.07 -3.26
C GLU A 70 10.87 -6.91 -4.66
N LEU A 71 11.54 -5.79 -4.88
CA LEU A 71 12.26 -5.57 -6.14
C LEU A 71 13.52 -6.45 -6.16
N LYS A 72 13.72 -7.13 -7.28
CA LYS A 72 14.88 -8.01 -7.50
C LYS A 72 15.80 -7.41 -8.54
N PRO A 73 17.10 -7.76 -8.51
CA PRO A 73 18.06 -7.19 -9.48
C PRO A 73 17.68 -7.37 -10.95
N ASP A 74 16.99 -8.48 -11.27
CA ASP A 74 16.59 -8.79 -12.64
C ASP A 74 15.26 -8.16 -13.05
N ASP A 75 14.57 -7.50 -12.13
CA ASP A 75 13.27 -6.93 -12.43
C ASP A 75 13.36 -5.74 -13.35
N THR A 76 12.53 -5.73 -14.38
CA THR A 76 12.20 -4.50 -15.08
C THR A 76 11.08 -3.80 -14.31
N SER A 77 10.90 -2.51 -14.55
CA SER A 77 9.79 -1.76 -13.97
C SER A 77 8.45 -2.42 -14.29
N LEU A 78 8.31 -2.91 -15.51
CA LEU A 78 7.07 -3.55 -15.95
C LEU A 78 6.81 -4.86 -15.21
N PHE A 79 7.82 -5.70 -15.04
CA PHE A 79 7.65 -6.96 -14.32
C PHE A 79 7.31 -6.73 -12.85
N ALA A 80 8.01 -5.82 -12.20
CA ALA A 80 7.75 -5.50 -10.81
C ALA A 80 6.34 -4.92 -10.63
N PHE A 81 5.94 -4.01 -11.52
CA PHE A 81 4.61 -3.42 -11.48
C PHE A 81 3.51 -4.47 -11.68
N ASN A 82 3.67 -5.34 -12.67
CA ASN A 82 2.68 -6.38 -12.92
C ASN A 82 2.56 -7.34 -11.74
N ARG A 83 3.66 -7.64 -11.07
CA ARG A 83 3.65 -8.54 -9.92
C ARG A 83 2.94 -7.89 -8.73
N VAL A 84 3.21 -6.62 -8.44
CA VAL A 84 2.54 -5.93 -7.34
C VAL A 84 1.07 -5.67 -7.64
N ASP A 85 0.74 -5.40 -8.88
CA ASP A 85 -0.65 -5.23 -9.31
C ASP A 85 -1.44 -6.52 -9.15
N SER A 86 -0.83 -7.64 -9.52
CA SER A 86 -1.42 -8.96 -9.33
C SER A 86 -1.67 -9.26 -7.85
N ALA A 87 -0.74 -8.89 -6.98
CA ALA A 87 -0.90 -9.05 -5.53
C ALA A 87 -2.07 -8.20 -5.00
N MET A 88 -2.18 -6.97 -5.46
CA MET A 88 -3.28 -6.08 -5.07
C MET A 88 -4.62 -6.60 -5.56
N TYR A 89 -4.68 -7.08 -6.78
CA TYR A 89 -5.87 -7.68 -7.35
C TYR A 89 -6.33 -8.89 -6.53
N GLN A 90 -5.37 -9.74 -6.13
CA GLN A 90 -5.67 -10.89 -5.29
C GLN A 90 -6.21 -10.45 -3.92
N ALA A 91 -5.65 -9.40 -3.32
CA ALA A 91 -6.16 -8.89 -2.05
C ALA A 91 -7.62 -8.44 -2.18
N LYS A 92 -7.95 -7.75 -3.28
CA LYS A 92 -9.33 -7.33 -3.54
C LYS A 92 -10.27 -8.52 -3.73
N ASN A 93 -9.82 -9.54 -4.44
CA ASN A 93 -10.65 -10.73 -4.68
C ASN A 93 -10.80 -11.62 -3.45
N ASN A 94 -9.83 -11.59 -2.55
CA ASN A 94 -9.86 -12.40 -1.31
C ASN A 94 -10.70 -11.77 -0.19
N GLY A 95 -11.40 -10.70 -0.46
CA GLY A 95 -12.27 -10.06 0.52
C GLY A 95 -11.81 -8.67 0.95
N ARG A 96 -10.79 -8.12 0.30
CA ARG A 96 -10.27 -6.77 0.59
C ARG A 96 -9.67 -6.68 2.00
N ASN A 97 -9.27 -5.50 2.42
CA ASN A 97 -8.75 -5.20 3.76
C ASN A 97 -7.66 -6.19 4.19
N GLN A 98 -6.66 -6.34 3.36
CA GLN A 98 -5.55 -7.27 3.62
C GLN A 98 -4.33 -6.90 2.81
N VAL A 99 -3.20 -7.44 3.24
CA VAL A 99 -1.93 -7.34 2.50
C VAL A 99 -1.65 -8.68 1.84
N VAL A 100 -1.39 -8.67 0.55
CA VAL A 100 -0.98 -9.87 -0.20
C VAL A 100 0.42 -9.64 -0.74
N ILE A 101 1.27 -10.63 -0.56
CA ILE A 101 2.68 -10.58 -0.95
C ILE A 101 2.91 -11.54 -2.11
N LYS A 102 3.64 -11.05 -3.13
CA LYS A 102 4.07 -11.89 -4.25
C LYS A 102 5.52 -11.74 -4.62
#